data_c1ceb48e7bfe7ec7c854586341929f87
#
_entry.id   c1ceb48e7bfe7ec7c854586341929f87
#
_cell.length_a   1.000
_cell.length_b   1.000
_cell.length_c   1.000
_cell.angle_alpha   90.00
_cell.angle_beta   90.00
_cell.angle_gamma   90.00
#
_symmetry.space_group_name_H-M   'P 1'
#
loop_
_entity.id
_entity.type
_entity.pdbx_description
1 polymer ?
#
loop_
_entity_poly.entity_id
_entity_poly.type
_entity_poly.pdbx_seq_one_letter_code
_entity_poly.pdbx_strand_id
1 'polypeptide(L)'
;MINLKGRDFLKLLDYTPEEIDYLIELAAELKTKKKSGISHKTCEGKNIALIFEKTSTRTRCAFEVAAYDLGMGVTYLDPTGSQIGKKETIADTARVLAGMYDGIEYRGFGQDIVEELAKYSKVPVWNGLTNEFHPTQILADFLTIKEHFGKLRGINFVYMGDARYNMGNSLMVGCAKMGLNFTACAPEKYFPDKALIEECKKLAEASGATLTFETDPMKATKGADVIYTDVWVSMGEPAEAWRERIDELSPYAVTKEIMQNADTGAVFMHCLPAFHDLGTAIGKEVGEKFGLEYLEVSNEVFESEQSIVFEEAENRMHTIKAVMYATL
;
A
#
# COMPACT_ATOMS: atom_id res chain seq x y z
N MET A 1 16.99 -19.85 8.82
CA MET A 1 16.28 -19.78 7.52
C MET A 1 14.85 -19.36 7.83
N ILE A 2 14.37 -18.27 7.24
CA ILE A 2 13.01 -17.77 7.43
C ILE A 2 12.04 -18.74 6.76
N ASN A 3 10.97 -19.12 7.47
CA ASN A 3 9.92 -19.99 6.95
C ASN A 3 8.57 -19.32 7.23
N LEU A 4 7.90 -18.88 6.16
CA LEU A 4 6.60 -18.20 6.22
C LEU A 4 5.45 -19.11 5.76
N LYS A 5 5.73 -20.38 5.47
CA LYS A 5 4.72 -21.31 4.95
C LYS A 5 3.50 -21.43 5.89
N GLY A 6 2.32 -21.26 5.32
CA GLY A 6 1.05 -21.31 6.04
C GLY A 6 0.70 -20.02 6.81
N ARG A 7 1.54 -18.96 6.74
CA ARG A 7 1.27 -17.69 7.43
C ARG A 7 0.34 -16.80 6.61
N ASP A 8 -0.53 -16.09 7.31
CA ASP A 8 -1.34 -15.01 6.75
C ASP A 8 -0.49 -13.75 6.58
N PHE A 9 -0.87 -12.87 5.63
CA PHE A 9 -0.25 -11.57 5.41
C PHE A 9 -1.27 -10.45 5.54
N LEU A 10 -1.59 -10.06 6.79
CA LEU A 10 -2.70 -9.15 7.10
C LEU A 10 -2.26 -7.72 7.34
N LYS A 11 -1.12 -7.53 8.03
CA LYS A 11 -0.50 -6.24 8.34
C LYS A 11 0.99 -6.43 8.64
N LEU A 12 1.81 -5.40 8.41
CA LEU A 12 3.26 -5.49 8.69
C LEU A 12 3.58 -5.57 10.19
N LEU A 13 2.65 -5.24 11.08
CA LEU A 13 2.80 -5.45 12.52
C LEU A 13 3.06 -6.91 12.87
N ASP A 14 2.51 -7.85 12.11
CA ASP A 14 2.60 -9.29 12.34
C ASP A 14 3.94 -9.92 11.90
N TYR A 15 4.81 -9.14 11.24
CA TYR A 15 6.07 -9.60 10.65
C TYR A 15 7.27 -8.94 11.31
N THR A 16 8.37 -9.68 11.46
CA THR A 16 9.63 -9.10 11.93
C THR A 16 10.33 -8.29 10.81
N PRO A 17 11.25 -7.37 11.14
CA PRO A 17 12.05 -6.68 10.12
C PRO A 17 12.78 -7.64 9.17
N GLU A 18 13.32 -8.73 9.68
CA GLU A 18 14.03 -9.74 8.90
C GLU A 18 13.09 -10.49 7.93
N GLU A 19 11.85 -10.75 8.35
CA GLU A 19 10.82 -11.37 7.50
C GLU A 19 10.38 -10.41 6.39
N ILE A 20 10.24 -9.12 6.69
CA ILE A 20 9.92 -8.08 5.71
C ILE A 20 11.07 -7.94 4.69
N ASP A 21 12.32 -7.86 5.16
CA ASP A 21 13.49 -7.78 4.27
C ASP A 21 13.60 -9.03 3.38
N TYR A 22 13.35 -10.21 3.92
CA TYR A 22 13.29 -11.45 3.16
C TYR A 22 12.26 -11.40 2.03
N LEU A 23 11.06 -10.88 2.28
CA LEU A 23 10.03 -10.74 1.25
C LEU A 23 10.43 -9.74 0.16
N ILE A 24 11.09 -8.66 0.52
CA ILE A 24 11.60 -7.65 -0.43
C ILE A 24 12.70 -8.27 -1.31
N GLU A 25 13.67 -8.98 -0.72
CA GLU A 25 14.74 -9.63 -1.48
C GLU A 25 14.20 -10.72 -2.42
N LEU A 26 13.26 -11.52 -1.93
CA LEU A 26 12.58 -12.54 -2.75
C LEU A 26 11.82 -11.90 -3.92
N ALA A 27 11.18 -10.75 -3.70
CA ALA A 27 10.50 -10.00 -4.75
C ALA A 27 11.48 -9.50 -5.82
N ALA A 28 12.64 -8.98 -5.43
CA ALA A 28 13.71 -8.55 -6.33
C ALA A 28 14.25 -9.73 -7.18
N GLU A 29 14.44 -10.91 -6.54
CA GLU A 29 14.85 -12.13 -7.25
C GLU A 29 13.79 -12.56 -8.29
N LEU A 30 12.52 -12.61 -7.89
CA LEU A 30 11.41 -13.01 -8.78
C LEU A 30 11.18 -11.99 -9.90
N LYS A 31 11.40 -10.69 -9.64
CA LYS A 31 11.41 -9.62 -10.65
C LYS A 31 12.50 -9.86 -11.68
N THR A 32 13.70 -10.16 -11.22
CA THR A 32 14.84 -10.47 -12.10
C THR A 32 14.57 -11.68 -12.98
N LYS A 33 14.04 -12.78 -12.43
CA LYS A 33 13.64 -13.97 -13.18
C LYS A 33 12.62 -13.63 -14.27
N LYS A 34 11.57 -12.89 -13.92
CA LYS A 34 10.52 -12.49 -14.90
C LYS A 34 11.11 -11.65 -16.02
N LYS A 35 11.90 -10.61 -15.71
CA LYS A 35 12.51 -9.72 -16.71
C LYS A 35 13.52 -10.47 -17.62
N SER A 36 14.15 -11.51 -17.11
CA SER A 36 15.07 -12.38 -17.87
C SER A 36 14.37 -13.51 -18.62
N GLY A 37 13.05 -13.60 -18.58
CA GLY A 37 12.29 -14.68 -19.24
C GLY A 37 12.46 -16.06 -18.60
N ILE A 38 12.99 -16.13 -17.38
CA ILE A 38 13.20 -17.38 -16.64
C ILE A 38 11.89 -17.82 -16.00
N SER A 39 11.39 -19.01 -16.40
CA SER A 39 10.19 -19.60 -15.82
C SER A 39 10.38 -19.89 -14.32
N HIS A 40 9.39 -19.56 -13.53
CA HIS A 40 9.40 -19.78 -12.09
C HIS A 40 8.03 -20.27 -11.56
N LYS A 41 7.41 -21.20 -12.29
CA LYS A 41 6.12 -21.83 -11.95
C LYS A 41 6.25 -22.80 -10.77
N THR A 42 6.57 -22.29 -9.60
CA THR A 42 6.86 -23.07 -8.39
C THR A 42 5.62 -23.51 -7.60
N CYS A 43 4.46 -22.93 -7.93
CA CYS A 43 3.17 -23.25 -7.31
C CYS A 43 2.19 -23.88 -8.31
N GLU A 44 2.71 -24.63 -9.29
CA GLU A 44 1.89 -25.27 -10.32
C GLU A 44 0.84 -26.20 -9.71
N GLY A 45 -0.41 -26.07 -10.21
CA GLY A 45 -1.55 -26.84 -9.72
C GLY A 45 -2.28 -26.26 -8.52
N LYS A 46 -1.76 -25.21 -7.87
CA LYS A 46 -2.46 -24.48 -6.80
C LYS A 46 -3.50 -23.52 -7.38
N ASN A 47 -4.51 -23.20 -6.57
CA ASN A 47 -5.57 -22.27 -6.94
C ASN A 47 -5.80 -21.25 -5.82
N ILE A 48 -6.06 -20.01 -6.18
CA ILE A 48 -6.35 -18.93 -5.22
C ILE A 48 -7.68 -18.25 -5.51
N ALA A 49 -8.34 -17.77 -4.46
CA ALA A 49 -9.52 -16.93 -4.54
C ALA A 49 -9.13 -15.47 -4.29
N LEU A 50 -9.66 -14.55 -5.11
CA LEU A 50 -9.53 -13.11 -4.94
C LEU A 50 -10.89 -12.53 -4.60
N ILE A 51 -11.08 -12.07 -3.36
CA ILE A 51 -12.33 -11.49 -2.86
C ILE A 51 -12.22 -9.97 -2.89
N PHE A 52 -13.05 -9.31 -3.68
CA PHE A 52 -13.08 -7.86 -3.79
C PHE A 52 -14.44 -7.30 -3.36
N GLU A 53 -14.48 -6.59 -2.24
CA GLU A 53 -15.62 -5.74 -1.86
C GLU A 53 -15.42 -4.29 -2.32
N LYS A 54 -14.16 -3.87 -2.49
CA LYS A 54 -13.75 -2.62 -3.15
C LYS A 54 -13.05 -2.93 -4.47
N THR A 55 -13.52 -2.34 -5.56
CA THR A 55 -12.91 -2.51 -6.89
C THR A 55 -11.46 -2.02 -6.93
N SER A 56 -10.63 -2.66 -7.74
CA SER A 56 -9.25 -2.22 -8.00
C SER A 56 -8.70 -2.87 -9.25
N THR A 57 -8.23 -2.06 -10.18
CA THR A 57 -7.51 -2.53 -11.36
C THR A 57 -6.13 -3.08 -10.99
N ARG A 58 -5.32 -2.29 -10.26
CA ARG A 58 -3.92 -2.64 -9.95
C ARG A 58 -3.78 -3.86 -9.07
N THR A 59 -4.50 -3.91 -7.94
CA THR A 59 -4.42 -5.05 -7.02
C THR A 59 -4.88 -6.34 -7.69
N ARG A 60 -6.00 -6.29 -8.44
CA ARG A 60 -6.48 -7.44 -9.19
C ARG A 60 -5.44 -7.93 -10.19
N CYS A 61 -4.99 -7.06 -11.10
CA CYS A 61 -3.99 -7.42 -12.11
C CYS A 61 -2.69 -7.94 -11.47
N ALA A 62 -2.24 -7.34 -10.38
CA ALA A 62 -1.02 -7.76 -9.70
C ALA A 62 -1.14 -9.17 -9.12
N PHE A 63 -2.24 -9.51 -8.43
CA PHE A 63 -2.48 -10.86 -7.93
C PHE A 63 -2.67 -11.88 -9.07
N GLU A 64 -3.49 -11.57 -10.08
CA GLU A 64 -3.72 -12.48 -11.21
C GLU A 64 -2.43 -12.80 -11.96
N VAL A 65 -1.66 -11.76 -12.36
CA VAL A 65 -0.41 -11.96 -13.11
C VAL A 65 0.65 -12.65 -12.25
N ALA A 66 0.77 -12.29 -10.96
CA ALA A 66 1.68 -12.95 -10.04
C ALA A 66 1.34 -14.43 -9.87
N ALA A 67 0.06 -14.78 -9.76
CA ALA A 67 -0.41 -16.17 -9.69
C ALA A 67 -0.10 -16.96 -10.97
N TYR A 68 -0.37 -16.38 -12.15
CA TYR A 68 -0.06 -17.02 -13.43
C TYR A 68 1.45 -17.24 -13.61
N ASP A 69 2.28 -16.29 -13.20
CA ASP A 69 3.74 -16.44 -13.21
C ASP A 69 4.21 -17.62 -12.35
N LEU A 70 3.53 -17.85 -11.20
CA LEU A 70 3.80 -18.98 -10.31
C LEU A 70 3.14 -20.31 -10.76
N GLY A 71 2.31 -20.30 -11.81
CA GLY A 71 1.62 -21.47 -12.34
C GLY A 71 0.30 -21.80 -11.64
N MET A 72 -0.30 -20.83 -10.96
CA MET A 72 -1.56 -21.00 -10.21
C MET A 72 -2.79 -20.65 -11.05
N GLY A 73 -3.94 -21.29 -10.72
CA GLY A 73 -5.27 -20.87 -11.14
C GLY A 73 -5.82 -19.76 -10.23
N VAL A 74 -6.66 -18.90 -10.80
CA VAL A 74 -7.25 -17.76 -10.08
C VAL A 74 -8.76 -17.70 -10.29
N THR A 75 -9.51 -17.49 -9.22
CA THR A 75 -10.94 -17.13 -9.27
C THR A 75 -11.14 -15.74 -8.68
N TYR A 76 -11.68 -14.84 -9.47
CA TYR A 76 -12.05 -13.50 -9.02
C TYR A 76 -13.51 -13.46 -8.58
N LEU A 77 -13.75 -13.04 -7.35
CA LEU A 77 -15.06 -12.85 -6.74
C LEU A 77 -15.34 -11.36 -6.59
N ASP A 78 -16.15 -10.82 -7.49
CA ASP A 78 -16.51 -9.40 -7.50
C ASP A 78 -17.55 -9.05 -6.43
N PRO A 79 -17.74 -7.74 -6.11
CA PRO A 79 -18.68 -7.31 -5.07
C PRO A 79 -20.15 -7.67 -5.35
N THR A 80 -20.50 -7.92 -6.61
CA THR A 80 -21.88 -8.23 -7.03
C THR A 80 -22.15 -9.73 -7.04
N GLY A 81 -21.14 -10.52 -7.35
CA GLY A 81 -21.21 -11.99 -7.44
C GLY A 81 -21.01 -12.72 -6.10
N SER A 82 -20.58 -12.03 -5.04
CA SER A 82 -20.31 -12.63 -3.73
C SER A 82 -21.51 -12.51 -2.77
N GLN A 83 -21.72 -13.55 -1.97
CA GLN A 83 -22.69 -13.59 -0.88
C GLN A 83 -22.09 -13.26 0.49
N ILE A 84 -20.79 -12.97 0.54
CA ILE A 84 -20.00 -12.69 1.75
C ILE A 84 -20.63 -11.55 2.53
N GLY A 85 -20.87 -11.75 3.83
CA GLY A 85 -21.46 -10.76 4.72
C GLY A 85 -22.93 -10.42 4.44
N LYS A 86 -23.57 -11.06 3.44
CA LYS A 86 -24.98 -10.83 3.08
C LYS A 86 -25.88 -12.00 3.48
N LYS A 87 -25.64 -13.18 2.89
CA LYS A 87 -26.37 -14.42 3.17
C LYS A 87 -25.49 -15.48 3.81
N GLU A 88 -24.20 -15.28 3.84
CA GLU A 88 -23.22 -16.18 4.41
C GLU A 88 -22.30 -15.39 5.35
N THR A 89 -21.95 -15.99 6.49
CA THR A 89 -21.02 -15.36 7.43
C THR A 89 -19.59 -15.38 6.88
N ILE A 90 -18.75 -14.44 7.33
CA ILE A 90 -17.32 -14.42 6.97
C ILE A 90 -16.66 -15.75 7.33
N ALA A 91 -16.96 -16.27 8.51
CA ALA A 91 -16.43 -17.54 9.01
C ALA A 91 -16.81 -18.75 8.12
N ASP A 92 -18.05 -18.80 7.63
CA ASP A 92 -18.49 -19.89 6.76
C ASP A 92 -17.90 -19.76 5.37
N THR A 93 -17.86 -18.57 4.81
CA THR A 93 -17.15 -18.29 3.56
C THR A 93 -15.69 -18.70 3.64
N ALA A 94 -14.98 -18.37 4.72
CA ALA A 94 -13.57 -18.76 4.94
C ALA A 94 -13.40 -20.28 4.89
N ARG A 95 -14.28 -21.04 5.57
CA ARG A 95 -14.23 -22.50 5.60
C ARG A 95 -14.52 -23.12 4.24
N VAL A 96 -15.52 -22.59 3.53
CA VAL A 96 -15.89 -23.08 2.18
C VAL A 96 -14.75 -22.84 1.20
N LEU A 97 -14.21 -21.62 1.14
CA LEU A 97 -13.13 -21.29 0.22
C LEU A 97 -11.85 -22.05 0.56
N ALA A 98 -11.49 -22.19 1.83
CA ALA A 98 -10.33 -22.97 2.25
C ALA A 98 -10.42 -24.47 1.92
N GLY A 99 -11.63 -24.98 1.63
CA GLY A 99 -11.83 -26.34 1.11
C GLY A 99 -11.61 -26.48 -0.39
N MET A 100 -11.53 -25.37 -1.13
CA MET A 100 -11.40 -25.34 -2.59
C MET A 100 -10.10 -24.73 -3.07
N TYR A 101 -9.54 -23.77 -2.30
CA TYR A 101 -8.38 -22.96 -2.70
C TYR A 101 -7.21 -23.16 -1.74
N ASP A 102 -6.00 -22.91 -2.24
CA ASP A 102 -4.75 -22.97 -1.48
C ASP A 102 -4.41 -21.64 -0.77
N GLY A 103 -5.07 -20.56 -1.16
CA GLY A 103 -4.89 -19.23 -0.57
C GLY A 103 -6.04 -18.29 -0.93
N ILE A 104 -6.27 -17.30 -0.11
CA ILE A 104 -7.38 -16.34 -0.24
C ILE A 104 -6.82 -14.91 -0.14
N GLU A 105 -7.09 -14.08 -1.14
CA GLU A 105 -6.89 -12.63 -1.04
C GLU A 105 -8.20 -11.96 -0.68
N TYR A 106 -8.12 -10.92 0.15
CA TYR A 106 -9.25 -10.06 0.49
C TYR A 106 -8.89 -8.59 0.30
N ARG A 107 -9.73 -7.88 -0.44
CA ARG A 107 -9.70 -6.44 -0.56
C ARG A 107 -11.07 -5.84 -0.25
N GLY A 108 -11.18 -5.10 0.84
CA GLY A 108 -12.48 -4.61 1.29
C GLY A 108 -12.40 -3.46 2.29
N PHE A 109 -13.28 -3.52 3.29
CA PHE A 109 -13.48 -2.43 4.23
C PHE A 109 -12.74 -2.65 5.56
N GLY A 110 -13.26 -3.46 6.45
CA GLY A 110 -12.73 -3.61 7.81
C GLY A 110 -11.54 -4.56 7.91
N GLN A 111 -10.58 -4.22 8.76
CA GLN A 111 -9.48 -5.12 9.11
C GLN A 111 -10.01 -6.35 9.87
N ASP A 112 -11.05 -6.20 10.67
CA ASP A 112 -11.74 -7.28 11.37
C ASP A 112 -12.27 -8.36 10.43
N ILE A 113 -12.71 -8.01 9.23
CA ILE A 113 -13.19 -8.94 8.21
C ILE A 113 -12.06 -9.84 7.72
N VAL A 114 -10.92 -9.27 7.34
CA VAL A 114 -9.78 -10.06 6.85
C VAL A 114 -9.15 -10.88 7.97
N GLU A 115 -9.16 -10.40 9.20
CA GLU A 115 -8.70 -11.15 10.38
C GLU A 115 -9.66 -12.31 10.72
N GLU A 116 -10.98 -12.11 10.54
CA GLU A 116 -11.96 -13.20 10.69
C GLU A 116 -11.80 -14.25 9.58
N LEU A 117 -11.60 -13.84 8.33
CA LEU A 117 -11.28 -14.76 7.23
C LEU A 117 -10.04 -15.62 7.58
N ALA A 118 -8.96 -15.00 8.02
CA ALA A 118 -7.72 -15.68 8.41
C ALA A 118 -7.94 -16.65 9.57
N LYS A 119 -8.69 -16.24 10.58
CA LYS A 119 -8.99 -17.06 11.77
C LYS A 119 -9.71 -18.38 11.43
N TYR A 120 -10.61 -18.36 10.45
CA TYR A 120 -11.42 -19.53 10.09
C TYR A 120 -10.93 -20.25 8.83
N SER A 121 -10.04 -19.64 8.06
CA SER A 121 -9.35 -20.28 6.95
C SER A 121 -8.28 -21.25 7.47
N LYS A 122 -8.03 -22.33 6.71
CA LYS A 122 -6.92 -23.26 6.94
C LYS A 122 -5.81 -23.06 5.90
N VAL A 123 -5.94 -22.03 5.08
CA VAL A 123 -4.98 -21.65 4.04
C VAL A 123 -4.59 -20.18 4.25
N PRO A 124 -3.43 -19.74 3.76
CA PRO A 124 -3.00 -18.35 3.90
C PRO A 124 -4.03 -17.35 3.40
N VAL A 125 -4.22 -16.28 4.16
CA VAL A 125 -5.05 -15.12 3.78
C VAL A 125 -4.15 -13.92 3.59
N TRP A 126 -4.34 -13.19 2.48
CA TRP A 126 -3.56 -12.01 2.13
C TRP A 126 -4.46 -10.76 2.08
N ASN A 127 -4.04 -9.73 2.79
CA ASN A 127 -4.71 -8.44 2.78
C ASN A 127 -4.30 -7.61 1.55
N GLY A 128 -5.18 -7.55 0.56
CA GLY A 128 -5.01 -6.70 -0.62
C GLY A 128 -5.25 -5.21 -0.33
N LEU A 129 -6.09 -4.87 0.63
CA LEU A 129 -6.33 -3.57 1.27
C LEU A 129 -7.53 -3.66 2.22
N THR A 130 -7.41 -3.03 3.38
CA THR A 130 -8.53 -2.65 4.25
C THR A 130 -8.53 -1.13 4.49
N ASN A 131 -9.47 -0.63 5.30
CA ASN A 131 -9.45 0.79 5.70
C ASN A 131 -8.23 1.11 6.58
N GLU A 132 -7.77 0.14 7.36
CA GLU A 132 -6.72 0.30 8.36
C GLU A 132 -5.32 0.01 7.82
N PHE A 133 -5.17 -0.99 6.90
CA PHE A 133 -3.86 -1.41 6.41
C PHE A 133 -3.84 -1.81 4.93
N HIS A 134 -2.66 -1.58 4.30
CA HIS A 134 -2.37 -1.99 2.93
C HIS A 134 -0.95 -2.58 2.82
N PRO A 135 -0.67 -3.72 3.47
CA PRO A 135 0.70 -4.22 3.62
C PRO A 135 1.39 -4.56 2.29
N THR A 136 0.63 -5.00 1.28
CA THR A 136 1.18 -5.32 -0.05
C THR A 136 1.69 -4.10 -0.79
N GLN A 137 1.13 -2.91 -0.53
CA GLN A 137 1.65 -1.66 -1.08
C GLN A 137 3.01 -1.33 -0.47
N ILE A 138 3.14 -1.40 0.84
CA ILE A 138 4.36 -1.00 1.54
C ILE A 138 5.56 -1.87 1.15
N LEU A 139 5.37 -3.16 0.88
CA LEU A 139 6.44 -3.98 0.33
C LEU A 139 6.91 -3.48 -1.03
N ALA A 140 5.98 -3.02 -1.89
CA ALA A 140 6.32 -2.47 -3.20
C ALA A 140 7.05 -1.12 -3.05
N ASP A 141 6.57 -0.27 -2.16
CA ASP A 141 7.20 1.02 -1.85
C ASP A 141 8.65 0.80 -1.40
N PHE A 142 8.87 -0.13 -0.48
CA PHE A 142 10.20 -0.44 0.04
C PHE A 142 11.11 -1.11 -0.99
N LEU A 143 10.60 -1.98 -1.85
CA LEU A 143 11.37 -2.53 -2.97
C LEU A 143 11.81 -1.39 -3.89
N THR A 144 10.91 -0.47 -4.23
CA THR A 144 11.19 0.66 -5.11
C THR A 144 12.23 1.61 -4.50
N ILE A 145 12.10 1.95 -3.22
CA ILE A 145 13.07 2.76 -2.48
C ILE A 145 14.44 2.05 -2.45
N LYS A 146 14.47 0.74 -2.19
CA LYS A 146 15.71 -0.03 -2.16
C LYS A 146 16.38 -0.12 -3.54
N GLU A 147 15.60 -0.25 -4.60
CA GLU A 147 16.11 -0.21 -5.99
C GLU A 147 16.72 1.15 -6.35
N HIS A 148 16.11 2.25 -5.88
CA HIS A 148 16.55 3.61 -6.18
C HIS A 148 17.75 4.05 -5.31
N PHE A 149 17.66 3.86 -3.98
CA PHE A 149 18.66 4.36 -3.02
C PHE A 149 19.66 3.30 -2.54
N GLY A 150 19.47 2.02 -2.88
CA GLY A 150 20.30 0.90 -2.42
C GLY A 150 20.13 0.53 -0.94
N LYS A 151 19.25 1.21 -0.22
CA LYS A 151 19.02 1.02 1.23
C LYS A 151 17.60 1.43 1.63
N LEU A 152 17.17 0.99 2.82
CA LEU A 152 15.97 1.51 3.49
C LEU A 152 16.34 2.32 4.73
N ARG A 153 17.23 1.78 5.57
CA ARG A 153 17.61 2.40 6.83
C ARG A 153 18.15 3.82 6.65
N GLY A 154 17.61 4.75 7.43
CA GLY A 154 18.03 6.16 7.45
C GLY A 154 17.48 7.00 6.29
N ILE A 155 16.61 6.47 5.43
CA ILE A 155 15.85 7.25 4.46
C ILE A 155 14.86 8.16 5.20
N ASN A 156 14.81 9.43 4.84
CA ASN A 156 13.85 10.41 5.35
C ASN A 156 12.60 10.38 4.48
N PHE A 157 11.56 9.75 4.98
CA PHE A 157 10.29 9.51 4.29
C PHE A 157 9.22 10.46 4.81
N VAL A 158 8.64 11.27 3.94
CA VAL A 158 7.56 12.20 4.28
C VAL A 158 6.26 11.78 3.59
N TYR A 159 5.23 11.50 4.37
CA TYR A 159 3.86 11.29 3.89
C TYR A 159 3.06 12.58 4.04
N MET A 160 2.52 13.09 2.94
CA MET A 160 1.74 14.33 2.90
C MET A 160 0.26 14.04 2.67
N GLY A 161 -0.60 14.52 3.56
CA GLY A 161 -2.06 14.35 3.46
C GLY A 161 -2.67 13.56 4.62
N ASP A 162 -3.81 12.92 4.40
CA ASP A 162 -4.56 12.22 5.45
C ASP A 162 -3.88 10.90 5.87
N ALA A 163 -3.19 10.90 6.99
CA ALA A 163 -2.43 9.77 7.49
C ALA A 163 -3.23 8.82 8.41
N ARG A 164 -4.55 9.03 8.59
CA ARG A 164 -5.39 8.24 9.53
C ARG A 164 -5.76 6.85 9.02
N TYR A 165 -5.64 6.62 7.71
CA TYR A 165 -6.12 5.40 7.04
C TYR A 165 -4.97 4.48 6.61
N ASN A 166 -5.29 3.52 5.77
CA ASN A 166 -4.41 2.40 5.43
C ASN A 166 -3.00 2.79 4.98
N MET A 167 -2.84 3.83 4.13
CA MET A 167 -1.51 4.22 3.66
C MET A 167 -0.68 4.86 4.76
N GLY A 168 -1.21 5.87 5.46
CA GLY A 168 -0.49 6.51 6.57
C GLY A 168 -0.14 5.53 7.68
N ASN A 169 -1.08 4.67 8.07
CA ASN A 169 -0.86 3.64 9.09
C ASN A 169 0.20 2.63 8.65
N SER A 170 0.08 2.08 7.45
CA SER A 170 0.99 1.03 6.97
C SER A 170 2.40 1.55 6.70
N LEU A 171 2.53 2.78 6.16
CA LEU A 171 3.83 3.43 5.96
C LEU A 171 4.51 3.73 7.30
N MET A 172 3.77 4.28 8.29
CA MET A 172 4.31 4.52 9.62
C MET A 172 4.83 3.23 10.28
N VAL A 173 4.03 2.15 10.24
CA VAL A 173 4.43 0.83 10.76
C VAL A 173 5.66 0.29 10.03
N GLY A 174 5.64 0.31 8.70
CA GLY A 174 6.74 -0.19 7.89
C GLY A 174 8.03 0.58 8.12
N CYS A 175 7.99 1.91 8.09
CA CYS A 175 9.14 2.78 8.34
C CYS A 175 9.71 2.55 9.75
N ALA A 176 8.84 2.50 10.78
CA ALA A 176 9.24 2.25 12.15
C ALA A 176 9.98 0.91 12.30
N LYS A 177 9.53 -0.15 11.61
CA LYS A 177 10.18 -1.46 11.64
C LYS A 177 11.49 -1.51 10.87
N MET A 178 11.53 -0.90 9.68
CA MET A 178 12.66 -1.04 8.75
C MET A 178 13.74 0.04 8.92
N GLY A 179 13.57 0.95 9.87
CA GLY A 179 14.57 1.96 10.19
C GLY A 179 14.57 3.17 9.27
N LEU A 180 13.45 3.47 8.58
CA LEU A 180 13.27 4.73 7.87
C LEU A 180 12.74 5.79 8.85
N ASN A 181 13.17 7.03 8.69
CA ASN A 181 12.63 8.16 9.42
C ASN A 181 11.31 8.58 8.78
N PHE A 182 10.20 8.47 9.51
CA PHE A 182 8.87 8.77 8.99
C PHE A 182 8.37 10.11 9.52
N THR A 183 7.89 10.95 8.62
CA THR A 183 7.19 12.19 8.97
C THR A 183 5.79 12.17 8.36
N ALA A 184 4.74 12.25 9.19
CA ALA A 184 3.38 12.53 8.73
C ALA A 184 3.21 14.05 8.68
N CYS A 185 2.94 14.60 7.50
CA CYS A 185 2.73 16.02 7.25
C CYS A 185 1.27 16.29 6.92
N ALA A 186 0.50 16.80 7.88
CA ALA A 186 -0.93 17.07 7.79
C ALA A 186 -1.40 17.99 8.92
N PRO A 187 -2.63 18.54 8.87
CA PRO A 187 -3.28 19.08 10.07
C PRO A 187 -3.40 18.02 11.16
N GLU A 188 -3.27 18.38 12.44
CA GLU A 188 -3.23 17.42 13.57
C GLU A 188 -4.36 16.37 13.58
N LYS A 189 -5.56 16.77 13.14
CA LYS A 189 -6.72 15.86 13.09
C LYS A 189 -6.58 14.73 12.06
N TYR A 190 -5.61 14.82 11.15
CA TYR A 190 -5.31 13.83 10.12
C TYR A 190 -4.09 12.96 10.44
N PHE A 191 -3.52 13.08 11.64
CA PHE A 191 -2.49 12.16 12.11
C PHE A 191 -3.09 10.77 12.43
N PRO A 192 -2.28 9.71 12.38
CA PRO A 192 -2.72 8.36 12.76
C PRO A 192 -3.26 8.28 14.19
N ASP A 193 -3.97 7.21 14.49
CA ASP A 193 -4.48 6.96 15.84
C ASP A 193 -3.36 6.92 16.88
N LYS A 194 -3.63 7.51 18.05
CA LYS A 194 -2.64 7.64 19.12
C LYS A 194 -2.11 6.30 19.63
N ALA A 195 -2.96 5.28 19.70
CA ALA A 195 -2.54 3.95 20.15
C ALA A 195 -1.55 3.32 19.15
N LEU A 196 -1.82 3.46 17.85
CA LEU A 196 -0.91 2.99 16.82
C LEU A 196 0.41 3.79 16.82
N ILE A 197 0.36 5.10 17.03
CA ILE A 197 1.56 5.95 17.17
C ILE A 197 2.44 5.44 18.31
N GLU A 198 1.86 5.17 19.49
CA GLU A 198 2.63 4.68 20.65
C GLU A 198 3.22 3.27 20.43
N GLU A 199 2.54 2.42 19.70
CA GLU A 199 3.09 1.14 19.27
C GLU A 199 4.27 1.33 18.30
N CYS A 200 4.11 2.17 17.29
CA CYS A 200 5.15 2.47 16.31
C CYS A 200 6.36 3.18 16.91
N LYS A 201 6.22 4.01 17.95
CA LYS A 201 7.35 4.60 18.67
C LYS A 201 8.27 3.54 19.27
N LYS A 202 7.73 2.46 19.84
CA LYS A 202 8.52 1.35 20.38
C LYS A 202 9.27 0.59 19.27
N LEU A 203 8.62 0.41 18.11
CA LEU A 203 9.26 -0.20 16.95
C LEU A 203 10.37 0.68 16.39
N ALA A 204 10.15 1.99 16.31
CA ALA A 204 11.12 2.96 15.85
C ALA A 204 12.33 3.03 16.78
N GLU A 205 12.13 3.02 18.10
CA GLU A 205 13.22 2.95 19.07
C GLU A 205 14.10 1.69 18.86
N ALA A 206 13.46 0.53 18.63
CA ALA A 206 14.18 -0.72 18.38
C ALA A 206 14.96 -0.72 17.06
N SER A 207 14.43 -0.10 16.02
CA SER A 207 15.07 -0.02 14.70
C SER A 207 16.05 1.14 14.54
N GLY A 208 15.99 2.15 15.41
CA GLY A 208 16.72 3.42 15.31
C GLY A 208 16.07 4.42 14.35
N ALA A 209 14.81 4.23 13.97
CA ALA A 209 14.03 5.18 13.20
C ALA A 209 13.52 6.35 14.06
N THR A 210 13.11 7.45 13.41
CA THR A 210 12.39 8.55 14.05
C THR A 210 10.97 8.65 13.49
N LEU A 211 10.02 9.04 14.35
CA LEU A 211 8.64 9.34 13.94
C LEU A 211 8.35 10.80 14.27
N THR A 212 7.95 11.56 13.27
CA THR A 212 7.65 13.00 13.38
C THR A 212 6.24 13.26 12.88
N PHE A 213 5.56 14.22 13.51
CA PHE A 213 4.24 14.68 13.14
C PHE A 213 4.32 16.20 12.98
N GLU A 214 4.24 16.71 11.77
CA GLU A 214 4.50 18.12 11.44
C GLU A 214 3.33 18.70 10.66
N THR A 215 2.93 19.90 11.02
CA THR A 215 1.83 20.62 10.34
C THR A 215 2.31 21.64 9.30
N ASP A 216 3.60 21.94 9.26
CA ASP A 216 4.21 22.84 8.30
C ASP A 216 4.87 22.06 7.17
N PRO A 217 4.34 22.10 5.92
CA PRO A 217 4.89 21.36 4.79
C PRO A 217 6.37 21.66 4.51
N MET A 218 6.79 22.93 4.65
CA MET A 218 8.16 23.32 4.37
C MET A 218 9.15 22.82 5.42
N LYS A 219 8.69 22.67 6.66
CA LYS A 219 9.53 22.02 7.70
C LYS A 219 9.59 20.52 7.52
N ALA A 220 8.44 19.89 7.24
CA ALA A 220 8.34 18.46 7.08
C ALA A 220 9.21 17.92 5.94
N THR A 221 9.21 18.63 4.80
CA THR A 221 9.86 18.16 3.56
C THR A 221 11.33 18.54 3.43
N LYS A 222 11.84 19.37 4.35
CA LYS A 222 13.25 19.79 4.31
C LYS A 222 14.21 18.61 4.47
N GLY A 223 14.98 18.33 3.41
CA GLY A 223 15.96 17.22 3.40
C GLY A 223 15.30 15.84 3.36
N ALA A 224 14.06 15.74 2.90
CA ALA A 224 13.40 14.46 2.66
C ALA A 224 14.02 13.75 1.44
N ASP A 225 14.18 12.44 1.55
CA ASP A 225 14.61 11.58 0.42
C ASP A 225 13.40 11.11 -0.39
N VAL A 226 12.26 10.90 0.27
CA VAL A 226 11.00 10.44 -0.34
C VAL A 226 9.86 11.35 0.08
N ILE A 227 9.13 11.88 -0.90
CA ILE A 227 7.84 12.56 -0.73
C ILE A 227 6.75 11.64 -1.25
N TYR A 228 5.84 11.26 -0.37
CA TYR A 228 4.73 10.36 -0.67
C TYR A 228 3.40 11.04 -0.41
N THR A 229 2.40 10.81 -1.26
CA THR A 229 1.02 11.22 -1.00
C THR A 229 0.02 10.18 -1.49
N ASP A 230 -1.23 10.34 -1.13
CA ASP A 230 -2.38 9.54 -1.58
C ASP A 230 -3.58 10.46 -1.80
N VAL A 231 -4.60 9.96 -2.48
CA VAL A 231 -5.85 10.73 -2.71
C VAL A 231 -6.45 11.21 -1.39
N TRP A 232 -6.94 12.45 -1.37
CA TRP A 232 -7.52 13.04 -0.15
C TRP A 232 -8.87 12.46 0.22
N VAL A 233 -9.60 11.90 -0.75
CA VAL A 233 -10.91 11.27 -0.53
C VAL A 233 -10.87 9.86 -1.09
N SER A 234 -11.06 8.89 -0.21
CA SER A 234 -11.03 7.46 -0.57
C SER A 234 -12.33 7.02 -1.25
N MET A 235 -12.24 5.94 -2.02
CA MET A 235 -13.43 5.34 -2.64
C MET A 235 -14.45 4.93 -1.58
N GLY A 236 -15.70 5.40 -1.76
CA GLY A 236 -16.82 5.11 -0.87
C GLY A 236 -17.08 6.16 0.21
N GLU A 237 -16.25 7.22 0.30
CA GLU A 237 -16.56 8.37 1.15
C GLU A 237 -17.67 9.24 0.53
N PRO A 238 -18.50 9.93 1.35
CA PRO A 238 -19.59 10.76 0.86
C PRO A 238 -19.08 12.01 0.13
N ALA A 239 -19.88 12.52 -0.80
CA ALA A 239 -19.51 13.68 -1.63
C ALA A 239 -19.21 14.97 -0.82
N GLU A 240 -19.80 15.08 0.37
CA GLU A 240 -19.59 16.19 1.30
C GLU A 240 -18.14 16.24 1.84
N ALA A 241 -17.49 15.08 1.94
CA ALA A 241 -16.10 14.97 2.41
C ALA A 241 -15.12 15.73 1.49
N TRP A 242 -15.42 15.87 0.21
CA TRP A 242 -14.53 16.56 -0.75
C TRP A 242 -14.24 18.01 -0.37
N ARG A 243 -15.28 18.78 0.00
CA ARG A 243 -15.07 20.20 0.35
C ARG A 243 -14.14 20.34 1.54
N GLU A 244 -14.43 19.63 2.63
CA GLU A 244 -13.62 19.68 3.84
C GLU A 244 -12.17 19.28 3.56
N ARG A 245 -11.97 18.16 2.81
CA ARG A 245 -10.63 17.67 2.47
C ARG A 245 -9.86 18.67 1.60
N ILE A 246 -10.51 19.23 0.58
CA ILE A 246 -9.89 20.23 -0.29
C ILE A 246 -9.50 21.48 0.51
N ASP A 247 -10.41 22.01 1.30
CA ASP A 247 -10.17 23.24 2.07
C ASP A 247 -8.99 23.07 3.06
N GLU A 248 -8.83 21.89 3.64
CA GLU A 248 -7.83 21.65 4.67
C GLU A 248 -6.53 21.02 4.16
N LEU A 249 -6.58 20.22 3.10
CA LEU A 249 -5.41 19.51 2.58
C LEU A 249 -4.75 20.17 1.38
N SER A 250 -5.38 21.18 0.73
CA SER A 250 -4.74 21.92 -0.36
C SER A 250 -3.35 22.49 -0.03
N PRO A 251 -3.06 22.96 1.21
CA PRO A 251 -1.71 23.40 1.58
C PRO A 251 -0.67 22.25 1.62
N TYR A 252 -1.14 21.00 1.60
CA TYR A 252 -0.32 19.79 1.65
C TYR A 252 -0.19 19.10 0.29
N ALA A 253 -0.64 19.73 -0.79
CA ALA A 253 -0.44 19.22 -2.14
C ALA A 253 1.06 19.17 -2.47
N VAL A 254 1.50 18.09 -3.12
CA VAL A 254 2.90 17.97 -3.55
C VAL A 254 3.09 18.77 -4.83
N THR A 255 3.79 19.88 -4.70
CA THR A 255 4.10 20.81 -5.78
C THR A 255 5.60 20.82 -6.07
N LYS A 256 6.01 21.46 -7.15
CA LYS A 256 7.41 21.69 -7.47
C LYS A 256 8.19 22.37 -6.33
N GLU A 257 7.56 23.31 -5.62
CA GLU A 257 8.18 23.98 -4.48
C GLU A 257 8.48 23.01 -3.34
N ILE A 258 7.56 22.10 -3.05
CA ILE A 258 7.73 21.01 -2.08
C ILE A 258 8.91 20.11 -2.49
N MET A 259 8.96 19.68 -3.75
CA MET A 259 10.05 18.83 -4.25
C MET A 259 11.40 19.56 -4.23
N GLN A 260 11.44 20.85 -4.50
CA GLN A 260 12.67 21.66 -4.42
C GLN A 260 13.17 21.87 -2.99
N ASN A 261 12.28 21.79 -1.99
CA ASN A 261 12.64 21.90 -0.57
C ASN A 261 13.21 20.58 0.00
N ALA A 262 12.92 19.48 -0.65
CA ALA A 262 13.45 18.15 -0.32
C ALA A 262 14.95 18.02 -0.66
N ASP A 263 15.54 16.85 -0.43
CA ASP A 263 16.93 16.58 -0.86
C ASP A 263 17.05 16.62 -2.39
N THR A 264 18.25 16.94 -2.88
CA THR A 264 18.50 17.06 -4.33
C THR A 264 18.21 15.76 -5.10
N GLY A 265 18.35 14.59 -4.45
CA GLY A 265 18.04 13.27 -5.01
C GLY A 265 16.64 12.75 -4.63
N ALA A 266 15.79 13.61 -4.08
CA ALA A 266 14.46 13.19 -3.63
C ALA A 266 13.57 12.68 -4.75
N VAL A 267 12.77 11.65 -4.43
CA VAL A 267 11.79 11.07 -5.34
C VAL A 267 10.37 11.29 -4.86
N PHE A 268 9.46 11.36 -5.82
CA PHE A 268 8.01 11.39 -5.58
C PHE A 268 7.42 9.99 -5.76
N MET A 269 6.56 9.58 -4.82
CA MET A 269 5.86 8.29 -4.82
C MET A 269 4.36 8.47 -4.54
N HIS A 270 3.55 7.54 -5.06
CA HIS A 270 2.09 7.54 -4.91
C HIS A 270 1.51 6.17 -5.25
N CYS A 271 0.68 5.61 -4.39
CA CYS A 271 0.07 4.28 -4.59
C CYS A 271 -0.89 4.18 -5.79
N LEU A 272 -1.26 5.30 -6.40
CA LEU A 272 -2.22 5.44 -7.48
C LEU A 272 -3.64 4.88 -7.13
N PRO A 273 -4.73 5.47 -7.67
CA PRO A 273 -4.74 6.55 -8.69
C PRO A 273 -4.38 7.91 -8.09
N ALA A 274 -3.94 8.86 -8.93
CA ALA A 274 -3.63 10.23 -8.55
C ALA A 274 -4.53 11.21 -9.30
N PHE A 275 -4.91 12.31 -8.64
CA PHE A 275 -5.63 13.43 -9.25
C PHE A 275 -4.65 14.59 -9.53
N HIS A 276 -3.71 14.34 -10.42
CA HIS A 276 -2.65 15.28 -10.82
C HIS A 276 -3.07 16.24 -11.93
N ASP A 277 -4.19 15.94 -12.61
CA ASP A 277 -4.78 16.73 -13.69
C ASP A 277 -6.29 16.54 -13.76
N LEU A 278 -6.93 17.12 -14.78
CA LEU A 278 -8.36 16.98 -15.08
C LEU A 278 -8.66 15.86 -16.10
N GLY A 279 -7.74 14.94 -16.34
CA GLY A 279 -7.86 13.88 -17.35
C GLY A 279 -8.84 12.77 -16.98
N THR A 280 -9.19 12.62 -15.69
CA THR A 280 -10.18 11.65 -15.23
C THR A 280 -11.56 12.26 -15.08
N ALA A 281 -12.64 11.47 -15.21
CA ALA A 281 -14.01 11.96 -15.04
C ALA A 281 -14.24 12.61 -13.66
N ILE A 282 -13.73 11.97 -12.60
CA ILE A 282 -13.85 12.49 -11.23
C ILE A 282 -12.96 13.73 -11.05
N GLY A 283 -11.71 13.71 -11.51
CA GLY A 283 -10.80 14.86 -11.45
C GLY A 283 -11.38 16.09 -12.16
N LYS A 284 -12.00 15.89 -13.33
CA LYS A 284 -12.68 16.96 -14.05
C LYS A 284 -13.88 17.51 -13.28
N GLU A 285 -14.77 16.64 -12.79
CA GLU A 285 -15.96 17.06 -12.00
C GLU A 285 -15.56 17.86 -10.76
N VAL A 286 -14.59 17.35 -9.99
CA VAL A 286 -14.10 17.99 -8.77
C VAL A 286 -13.33 19.28 -9.11
N GLY A 287 -12.45 19.25 -10.10
CA GLY A 287 -11.70 20.42 -10.53
C GLY A 287 -12.61 21.57 -10.99
N GLU A 288 -13.61 21.29 -11.85
CA GLU A 288 -14.61 22.29 -12.29
C GLU A 288 -15.43 22.84 -11.11
N LYS A 289 -15.85 21.96 -10.17
CA LYS A 289 -16.66 22.33 -9.01
C LYS A 289 -15.91 23.22 -8.02
N PHE A 290 -14.61 22.99 -7.83
CA PHE A 290 -13.79 23.68 -6.83
C PHE A 290 -12.78 24.66 -7.43
N GLY A 291 -12.68 24.76 -8.76
CA GLY A 291 -11.75 25.65 -9.45
C GLY A 291 -10.28 25.24 -9.32
N LEU A 292 -10.02 23.92 -9.34
CA LEU A 292 -8.69 23.34 -9.16
C LEU A 292 -8.21 22.69 -10.46
N GLU A 293 -6.90 22.69 -10.68
CA GLU A 293 -6.24 22.02 -11.81
C GLU A 293 -5.71 20.64 -11.42
N TYR A 294 -5.44 20.41 -10.14
CA TYR A 294 -4.99 19.17 -9.51
C TYR A 294 -5.45 19.11 -8.04
N LEU A 295 -5.28 17.99 -7.38
CA LEU A 295 -5.58 17.80 -5.95
C LEU A 295 -4.29 17.55 -5.16
N GLU A 296 -3.98 16.30 -4.83
CA GLU A 296 -2.88 15.93 -3.93
C GLU A 296 -1.47 16.10 -4.52
N VAL A 297 -1.36 16.18 -5.84
CA VAL A 297 -0.08 16.38 -6.53
C VAL A 297 -0.27 17.15 -7.83
N SER A 298 0.63 18.07 -8.14
CA SER A 298 0.62 18.80 -9.43
C SER A 298 1.09 17.90 -10.57
N ASN A 299 0.55 18.15 -11.80
CA ASN A 299 0.96 17.40 -12.99
C ASN A 299 2.47 17.56 -13.29
N GLU A 300 3.03 18.73 -12.99
CA GLU A 300 4.47 18.98 -13.16
C GLU A 300 5.34 18.03 -12.33
N VAL A 301 4.93 17.71 -11.10
CA VAL A 301 5.63 16.75 -10.25
C VAL A 301 5.36 15.31 -10.69
N PHE A 302 4.10 14.99 -10.96
CA PHE A 302 3.69 13.64 -11.35
C PHE A 302 4.39 13.14 -12.62
N GLU A 303 4.60 14.02 -13.62
CA GLU A 303 5.27 13.71 -14.88
C GLU A 303 6.77 14.03 -14.89
N SER A 304 7.35 14.39 -13.73
CA SER A 304 8.77 14.73 -13.64
C SER A 304 9.67 13.47 -13.58
N GLU A 305 10.98 13.65 -13.81
CA GLU A 305 11.99 12.60 -13.63
C GLU A 305 12.14 12.16 -12.16
N GLN A 306 11.66 12.95 -11.20
CA GLN A 306 11.65 12.58 -9.78
C GLN A 306 10.50 11.64 -9.42
N SER A 307 9.50 11.51 -10.29
CA SER A 307 8.35 10.62 -10.07
C SER A 307 8.72 9.18 -10.44
N ILE A 308 8.62 8.29 -9.47
CA ILE A 308 8.87 6.84 -9.64
C ILE A 308 7.61 6.00 -9.39
N VAL A 309 6.43 6.61 -9.58
CA VAL A 309 5.12 6.00 -9.29
C VAL A 309 4.81 4.78 -10.16
N PHE A 310 5.33 4.72 -11.38
CA PHE A 310 5.08 3.59 -12.29
C PHE A 310 5.97 2.39 -11.98
N GLU A 311 7.22 2.61 -11.56
CA GLU A 311 8.10 1.58 -11.01
C GLU A 311 7.53 1.00 -9.71
N GLU A 312 7.02 1.85 -8.85
CA GLU A 312 6.30 1.47 -7.63
C GLU A 312 5.08 0.59 -7.97
N ALA A 313 4.26 1.01 -8.93
CA ALA A 313 3.09 0.25 -9.38
C ALA A 313 3.49 -1.11 -9.99
N GLU A 314 4.57 -1.20 -10.77
CA GLU A 314 5.11 -2.47 -11.29
C GLU A 314 5.53 -3.39 -10.14
N ASN A 315 6.21 -2.85 -9.14
CA ASN A 315 6.74 -3.61 -8.00
C ASN A 315 5.63 -4.28 -7.16
N ARG A 316 4.39 -3.78 -7.20
CA ARG A 316 3.22 -4.43 -6.58
C ARG A 316 3.07 -5.89 -6.99
N MET A 317 3.20 -6.19 -8.28
CA MET A 317 3.09 -7.56 -8.78
C MET A 317 4.23 -8.44 -8.24
N HIS A 318 5.44 -7.92 -8.15
CA HIS A 318 6.60 -8.69 -7.72
C HIS A 318 6.58 -8.98 -6.22
N THR A 319 6.16 -8.02 -5.40
CA THR A 319 6.06 -8.21 -3.95
C THR A 319 4.87 -9.09 -3.56
N ILE A 320 3.73 -8.95 -4.22
CA ILE A 320 2.59 -9.87 -4.07
C ILE A 320 3.00 -11.31 -4.45
N LYS A 321 3.76 -11.47 -5.54
CA LYS A 321 4.30 -12.77 -5.94
C LYS A 321 5.18 -13.38 -4.86
N ALA A 322 6.06 -12.58 -4.25
CA ALA A 322 6.92 -13.05 -3.17
C ALA A 322 6.13 -13.47 -1.93
N VAL A 323 5.10 -12.71 -1.55
CA VAL A 323 4.20 -13.09 -0.44
C VAL A 323 3.51 -14.42 -0.71
N MET A 324 2.88 -14.58 -1.88
CA MET A 324 2.23 -15.84 -2.25
C MET A 324 3.20 -17.01 -2.28
N TYR A 325 4.37 -16.83 -2.90
CA TYR A 325 5.42 -17.86 -2.97
C TYR A 325 5.91 -18.29 -1.59
N ALA A 326 6.13 -17.33 -0.69
CA ALA A 326 6.70 -17.62 0.63
C ALA A 326 5.70 -18.27 1.59
N THR A 327 4.40 -18.02 1.40
CA THR A 327 3.37 -18.48 2.34
C THR A 327 2.64 -19.76 1.88
N LEU A 328 2.67 -20.09 0.59
CA LEU A 328 2.10 -21.34 0.04
C LEU A 328 3.10 -22.51 0.09
#